data_13edde76c0d88a4f1e9398108738987d
#
_entry.id   13edde76c0d88a4f1e9398108738987d
#
_cell.length_a   1.000
_cell.length_b   1.000
_cell.length_c   1.000
_cell.angle_alpha   90.00
_cell.angle_beta   90.00
_cell.angle_gamma   90.00
#
_symmetry.space_group_name_H-M   'P 1'
#
loop_
_entity.id
_entity.type
_entity.pdbx_description
1 polymer ?
#
loop_
_entity_poly.entity_id
_entity_poly.type
_entity_poly.pdbx_seq_one_letter_code
_entity_poly.pdbx_strand_id
1 'polypeptide(L)'
;MENYSEPIDRLINEFSKLPGIGRKTAQRLAFHVINMNPDDVSSLSKALMDVKREIKYCKVCCNISDSDICSICANGHRDSSTICVVEDPRDVAAMERTKDYNGKYHVLNGVISPMDGIGPDMLNIKELISRLGDGSIKEIIMATNPTIEGEATAMYISRLVKPMGIKVTRIAHGLPVGGDLEYADDVTISKALEGRREI
;
A
#
# COMPACT_ATOMS: atom_id res chain seq x y z
N MET A 1 -14.24 38.05 3.46
CA MET A 1 -14.46 36.78 4.21
C MET A 1 -15.91 36.41 3.95
N GLU A 2 -16.16 35.26 3.31
CA GLU A 2 -17.54 34.77 3.18
C GLU A 2 -17.96 34.31 4.58
N ASN A 3 -18.91 35.03 5.17
CA ASN A 3 -19.45 34.71 6.49
C ASN A 3 -20.60 33.71 6.34
N TYR A 4 -20.27 32.42 6.34
CA TYR A 4 -21.27 31.37 6.51
C TYR A 4 -21.66 31.24 7.99
N SER A 5 -22.75 30.54 8.27
CA SER A 5 -23.07 30.14 9.64
C SER A 5 -22.01 29.18 10.17
N GLU A 6 -21.79 29.22 11.49
CA GLU A 6 -20.75 28.40 12.16
C GLU A 6 -20.78 26.92 11.79
N PRO A 7 -21.92 26.21 11.68
CA PRO A 7 -21.95 24.81 11.25
C PRO A 7 -21.40 24.58 9.84
N ILE A 8 -21.65 25.51 8.91
CA ILE A 8 -21.18 25.43 7.52
C ILE A 8 -19.66 25.64 7.49
N ASP A 9 -19.17 26.67 8.16
CA ASP A 9 -17.72 26.96 8.23
C ASP A 9 -16.94 25.80 8.87
N ARG A 10 -17.49 25.19 9.91
CA ARG A 10 -16.90 24.01 10.54
C ARG A 10 -16.82 22.83 9.56
N LEU A 11 -17.87 22.53 8.81
CA LEU A 11 -17.89 21.45 7.83
C LEU A 11 -16.90 21.70 6.69
N ILE A 12 -16.81 22.93 6.19
CA ILE A 12 -15.82 23.35 5.17
C ILE A 12 -14.40 23.12 5.69
N ASN A 13 -14.14 23.51 6.93
CA ASN A 13 -12.82 23.33 7.53
C ASN A 13 -12.45 21.85 7.69
N GLU A 14 -13.40 20.99 8.09
CA GLU A 14 -13.13 19.53 8.19
C GLU A 14 -12.83 18.92 6.80
N PHE A 15 -13.60 19.27 5.77
CA PHE A 15 -13.30 18.80 4.42
C PHE A 15 -11.96 19.32 3.89
N SER A 16 -11.55 20.54 4.27
CA SER A 16 -10.28 21.13 3.84
C SER A 16 -9.05 20.44 4.47
N LYS A 17 -9.22 19.63 5.52
CA LYS A 17 -8.15 18.82 6.12
C LYS A 17 -7.84 17.57 5.30
N LEU A 18 -8.73 17.17 4.39
CA LEU A 18 -8.54 15.99 3.55
C LEU A 18 -7.48 16.28 2.47
N PRO A 19 -6.51 15.36 2.24
CA PRO A 19 -5.47 15.57 1.24
C PRO A 19 -6.08 15.76 -0.14
N GLY A 20 -5.59 16.77 -0.89
CA GLY A 20 -6.10 17.11 -2.22
C GLY A 20 -7.40 17.94 -2.22
N ILE A 21 -8.00 18.21 -1.06
CA ILE A 21 -9.22 19.01 -0.96
C ILE A 21 -8.88 20.46 -0.57
N GLY A 22 -8.83 21.34 -1.58
CA GLY A 22 -8.70 22.77 -1.35
C GLY A 22 -10.01 23.43 -0.88
N ARG A 23 -9.92 24.65 -0.34
CA ARG A 23 -11.07 25.38 0.23
C ARG A 23 -12.28 25.48 -0.69
N LYS A 24 -12.09 25.72 -2.00
CA LYS A 24 -13.21 25.76 -2.98
C LYS A 24 -13.92 24.42 -3.12
N THR A 25 -13.17 23.32 -3.15
CA THR A 25 -13.74 21.97 -3.22
C THR A 25 -14.45 21.62 -1.91
N ALA A 26 -13.84 21.93 -0.76
CA ALA A 26 -14.44 21.74 0.56
C ALA A 26 -15.78 22.47 0.68
N GLN A 27 -15.85 23.71 0.20
CA GLN A 27 -17.07 24.51 0.15
C GLN A 27 -18.16 23.85 -0.70
N ARG A 28 -17.80 23.37 -1.92
CA ARG A 28 -18.74 22.62 -2.78
C ARG A 28 -19.27 21.37 -2.12
N LEU A 29 -18.41 20.61 -1.43
CA LEU A 29 -18.79 19.40 -0.68
C LEU A 29 -19.73 19.74 0.47
N ALA A 30 -19.43 20.79 1.25
CA ALA A 30 -20.29 21.21 2.35
C ALA A 30 -21.70 21.61 1.88
N PHE A 31 -21.81 22.37 0.79
CA PHE A 31 -23.11 22.70 0.21
C PHE A 31 -23.83 21.49 -0.40
N HIS A 32 -23.10 20.53 -0.93
CA HIS A 32 -23.69 19.26 -1.36
C HIS A 32 -24.33 18.52 -0.17
N VAL A 33 -23.60 18.40 0.94
CA VAL A 33 -24.10 17.73 2.16
C VAL A 33 -25.35 18.42 2.71
N ILE A 34 -25.44 19.76 2.67
CA ILE A 34 -26.63 20.50 3.10
C ILE A 34 -27.88 20.09 2.30
N ASN A 35 -27.69 19.75 1.01
CA ASN A 35 -28.79 19.38 0.11
C ASN A 35 -29.03 17.83 0.06
N MET A 36 -28.23 17.04 0.76
CA MET A 36 -28.42 15.58 0.85
C MET A 36 -29.63 15.24 1.74
N ASN A 37 -30.18 14.06 1.52
CA ASN A 37 -31.14 13.47 2.44
C ASN A 37 -30.48 13.23 3.82
N PRO A 38 -31.13 13.52 4.95
CA PRO A 38 -30.60 13.25 6.29
C PRO A 38 -30.14 11.81 6.52
N ASP A 39 -30.82 10.83 5.93
CA ASP A 39 -30.43 9.41 6.02
C ASP A 39 -29.09 9.11 5.33
N ASP A 40 -28.84 9.75 4.19
CA ASP A 40 -27.56 9.62 3.47
C ASP A 40 -26.42 10.28 4.25
N VAL A 41 -26.67 11.43 4.87
CA VAL A 41 -25.68 12.09 5.74
C VAL A 41 -25.36 11.24 6.97
N SER A 42 -26.38 10.65 7.58
CA SER A 42 -26.22 9.72 8.70
C SER A 42 -25.38 8.49 8.30
N SER A 43 -25.69 7.91 7.15
CA SER A 43 -24.96 6.78 6.59
C SER A 43 -23.48 7.10 6.33
N LEU A 44 -23.19 8.26 5.71
CA LEU A 44 -21.82 8.74 5.49
C LEU A 44 -21.06 8.93 6.81
N SER A 45 -21.69 9.60 7.76
CA SER A 45 -21.10 9.84 9.09
C SER A 45 -20.77 8.51 9.78
N LYS A 46 -21.71 7.56 9.75
CA LYS A 46 -21.53 6.23 10.33
C LYS A 46 -20.36 5.49 9.65
N ALA A 47 -20.29 5.48 8.32
CA ALA A 47 -19.21 4.82 7.57
C ALA A 47 -17.83 5.38 7.96
N LEU A 48 -17.69 6.69 8.14
CA LEU A 48 -16.44 7.32 8.59
C LEU A 48 -16.02 6.86 9.97
N MET A 49 -16.98 6.73 10.90
CA MET A 49 -16.71 6.27 12.25
C MET A 49 -16.41 4.77 12.31
N ASP A 50 -17.12 3.96 11.53
CA ASP A 50 -16.97 2.51 11.50
C ASP A 50 -15.57 2.13 10.98
N VAL A 51 -15.08 2.77 9.92
CA VAL A 51 -13.71 2.56 9.41
C VAL A 51 -12.67 2.79 10.51
N LYS A 52 -12.80 3.87 11.29
CA LYS A 52 -11.86 4.16 12.39
C LYS A 52 -11.95 3.18 13.56
N ARG A 53 -13.13 2.61 13.80
CA ARG A 53 -13.38 1.70 14.92
C ARG A 53 -13.04 0.25 14.57
N GLU A 54 -13.34 -0.19 13.35
CA GLU A 54 -13.35 -1.60 12.96
C GLU A 54 -12.09 -2.02 12.21
N ILE A 55 -11.45 -1.09 11.47
CA ILE A 55 -10.24 -1.43 10.72
C ILE A 55 -9.02 -1.49 11.65
N LYS A 56 -8.30 -2.60 11.53
CA LYS A 56 -7.07 -2.93 12.24
C LYS A 56 -5.98 -3.34 11.26
N TYR A 57 -4.79 -3.54 11.78
CA TYR A 57 -3.71 -4.20 11.04
C TYR A 57 -3.67 -5.69 11.37
N CYS A 58 -3.58 -6.53 10.33
CA CYS A 58 -3.41 -7.97 10.49
C CYS A 58 -2.15 -8.29 11.29
N LYS A 59 -2.26 -9.06 12.36
CA LYS A 59 -1.13 -9.42 13.24
C LYS A 59 -0.05 -10.26 12.54
N VAL A 60 -0.33 -10.82 11.36
CA VAL A 60 0.60 -11.66 10.60
C VAL A 60 1.30 -10.89 9.48
N CYS A 61 0.56 -10.11 8.68
CA CYS A 61 1.10 -9.49 7.47
C CYS A 61 1.04 -7.97 7.46
N CYS A 62 0.53 -7.34 8.50
CA CYS A 62 0.39 -5.89 8.65
C CYS A 62 -0.52 -5.23 7.59
N ASN A 63 -1.30 -6.01 6.81
CA ASN A 63 -2.33 -5.48 5.93
C ASN A 63 -3.52 -4.98 6.75
N ILE A 64 -4.32 -4.08 6.18
CA ILE A 64 -5.59 -3.67 6.78
C ILE A 64 -6.58 -4.84 6.80
N SER A 65 -7.38 -4.93 7.88
CA SER A 65 -8.34 -6.00 8.12
C SER A 65 -9.43 -5.54 9.09
N ASP A 66 -10.59 -6.14 9.04
CA ASP A 66 -11.66 -6.05 10.03
C ASP A 66 -11.49 -7.03 11.21
N SER A 67 -10.54 -7.94 11.09
CA SER A 67 -10.24 -9.00 12.05
C SER A 67 -8.74 -9.04 12.40
N ASP A 68 -8.37 -9.77 13.46
CA ASP A 68 -6.98 -9.90 13.91
C ASP A 68 -6.07 -10.56 12.88
N ILE A 69 -6.63 -11.45 12.05
CA ILE A 69 -5.94 -12.13 10.93
C ILE A 69 -6.78 -11.92 9.68
N CYS A 70 -6.22 -11.26 8.67
CA CYS A 70 -6.92 -10.96 7.42
C CYS A 70 -7.29 -12.25 6.65
N SER A 71 -8.28 -12.16 5.77
CA SER A 71 -8.75 -13.27 4.93
C SER A 71 -7.65 -13.95 4.12
N ILE A 72 -6.66 -13.19 3.65
CA ILE A 72 -5.51 -13.74 2.90
C ILE A 72 -4.63 -14.61 3.81
N CYS A 73 -4.33 -14.15 5.02
CA CYS A 73 -3.52 -14.92 5.97
C CYS A 73 -4.27 -16.13 6.52
N ALA A 74 -5.57 -16.02 6.74
CA ALA A 74 -6.42 -17.12 7.22
C ALA A 74 -6.67 -18.20 6.16
N ASN A 75 -6.52 -17.88 4.88
CA ASN A 75 -6.77 -18.84 3.79
C ASN A 75 -5.65 -19.91 3.72
N GLY A 76 -5.96 -21.13 4.15
CA GLY A 76 -5.06 -22.27 4.13
C GLY A 76 -4.73 -22.85 2.75
N HIS A 77 -5.45 -22.44 1.68
CA HIS A 77 -5.18 -22.91 0.31
C HIS A 77 -4.07 -22.10 -0.39
N ARG A 78 -3.62 -20.99 0.23
CA ARG A 78 -2.53 -20.19 -0.32
C ARG A 78 -1.17 -20.77 0.01
N ASP A 79 -0.24 -20.65 -0.91
CA ASP A 79 1.15 -21.02 -0.67
C ASP A 79 1.74 -20.17 0.47
N SER A 80 2.06 -20.86 1.57
CA SER A 80 2.68 -20.23 2.74
C SER A 80 4.21 -20.12 2.63
N SER A 81 4.81 -20.73 1.62
CA SER A 81 6.28 -20.71 1.43
C SER A 81 6.78 -19.45 0.70
N THR A 82 5.87 -18.66 0.13
CA THR A 82 6.20 -17.46 -0.65
C THR A 82 5.49 -16.22 -0.09
N ILE A 83 6.26 -15.16 0.16
CA ILE A 83 5.73 -13.87 0.64
C ILE A 83 6.03 -12.77 -0.36
N CYS A 84 5.00 -12.07 -0.82
CA CYS A 84 5.13 -10.83 -1.58
C CYS A 84 5.15 -9.64 -0.61
N VAL A 85 6.26 -8.90 -0.60
CA VAL A 85 6.48 -7.74 0.27
C VAL A 85 6.15 -6.47 -0.50
N VAL A 86 5.17 -5.71 -0.02
CA VAL A 86 4.65 -4.49 -0.64
C VAL A 86 4.74 -3.30 0.31
N GLU A 87 4.64 -2.08 -0.22
CA GLU A 87 4.72 -0.86 0.57
C GLU A 87 3.42 -0.54 1.32
N ASP A 88 2.28 -0.75 0.65
CA ASP A 88 0.98 -0.22 1.09
C ASP A 88 -0.13 -1.30 0.93
N PRO A 89 -1.17 -1.27 1.77
CA PRO A 89 -2.33 -2.16 1.60
C PRO A 89 -3.00 -2.08 0.23
N ARG A 90 -2.94 -0.93 -0.45
CA ARG A 90 -3.47 -0.75 -1.81
C ARG A 90 -2.74 -1.60 -2.85
N ASP A 91 -1.45 -1.86 -2.62
CA ASP A 91 -0.65 -2.72 -3.50
C ASP A 91 -1.11 -4.17 -3.40
N VAL A 92 -1.46 -4.64 -2.19
CA VAL A 92 -2.10 -5.96 -2.01
C VAL A 92 -3.37 -6.05 -2.84
N ALA A 93 -4.23 -5.04 -2.76
CA ALA A 93 -5.47 -5.02 -3.54
C ALA A 93 -5.22 -4.98 -5.05
N ALA A 94 -4.14 -4.33 -5.50
CA ALA A 94 -3.74 -4.31 -6.91
C ALA A 94 -3.27 -5.69 -7.38
N MET A 95 -2.42 -6.36 -6.59
CA MET A 95 -1.93 -7.70 -6.88
C MET A 95 -3.07 -8.75 -6.89
N GLU A 96 -3.99 -8.68 -5.93
CA GLU A 96 -5.14 -9.60 -5.85
C GLU A 96 -6.11 -9.49 -7.04
N ARG A 97 -6.20 -8.32 -7.68
CA ARG A 97 -7.02 -8.15 -8.89
C ARG A 97 -6.51 -8.98 -10.08
N THR A 98 -5.22 -9.28 -10.14
CA THR A 98 -4.65 -10.09 -11.23
C THR A 98 -5.07 -11.54 -11.13
N LYS A 99 -5.30 -12.06 -9.92
CA LYS A 99 -5.57 -13.47 -9.60
C LYS A 99 -4.42 -14.44 -9.96
N ASP A 100 -3.26 -13.94 -10.31
CA ASP A 100 -2.10 -14.73 -10.74
C ASP A 100 -1.17 -15.11 -9.57
N TYR A 101 -1.32 -14.45 -8.43
CA TYR A 101 -0.50 -14.69 -7.26
C TYR A 101 -1.27 -15.45 -6.17
N ASN A 102 -0.77 -16.61 -5.80
CA ASN A 102 -1.37 -17.47 -4.78
C ASN A 102 -0.56 -17.56 -3.47
N GLY A 103 0.46 -16.73 -3.28
CA GLY A 103 1.24 -16.67 -2.03
C GLY A 103 0.60 -15.78 -0.97
N LYS A 104 1.37 -15.51 0.09
CA LYS A 104 1.02 -14.59 1.18
C LYS A 104 1.65 -13.22 0.94
N TYR A 105 1.19 -12.21 1.68
CA TYR A 105 1.73 -10.86 1.61
C TYR A 105 2.37 -10.43 2.92
N HIS A 106 3.20 -9.39 2.84
CA HIS A 106 3.62 -8.59 3.98
C HIS A 106 3.64 -7.12 3.59
N VAL A 107 3.00 -6.27 4.39
CA VAL A 107 2.87 -4.83 4.13
C VAL A 107 3.82 -4.06 5.04
N LEU A 108 4.71 -3.29 4.42
CA LEU A 108 5.71 -2.49 5.15
C LEU A 108 5.12 -1.23 5.78
N ASN A 109 4.01 -0.73 5.25
CA ASN A 109 3.39 0.57 5.58
C ASN A 109 4.32 1.77 5.34
N GLY A 110 5.08 1.72 4.24
CA GLY A 110 5.97 2.77 3.77
C GLY A 110 7.27 2.24 3.17
N VAL A 111 8.20 3.15 2.95
CA VAL A 111 9.56 2.89 2.46
C VAL A 111 10.58 3.65 3.30
N ILE A 112 11.83 3.20 3.30
CA ILE A 112 12.95 3.93 3.91
C ILE A 112 13.15 5.23 3.13
N SER A 113 12.93 6.36 3.77
CA SER A 113 13.10 7.70 3.21
C SER A 113 13.81 8.61 4.21
N PRO A 114 15.15 8.72 4.15
CA PRO A 114 15.90 9.60 5.03
C PRO A 114 15.48 11.08 4.90
N MET A 115 15.06 11.49 3.71
CA MET A 115 14.61 12.87 3.46
C MET A 115 13.32 13.20 4.22
N ASP A 116 12.45 12.20 4.41
CA ASP A 116 11.19 12.32 5.15
C ASP A 116 11.36 11.88 6.62
N GLY A 117 12.58 11.52 7.04
CA GLY A 117 12.88 11.05 8.39
C GLY A 117 12.37 9.63 8.67
N ILE A 118 12.05 8.84 7.65
CA ILE A 118 11.51 7.48 7.80
C ILE A 118 12.66 6.47 7.80
N GLY A 119 12.95 5.92 8.98
CA GLY A 119 13.93 4.85 9.18
C GLY A 119 13.32 3.45 9.10
N PRO A 120 14.16 2.40 9.06
CA PRO A 120 13.70 1.00 8.99
C PRO A 120 12.87 0.56 10.19
N ASP A 121 13.08 1.18 11.35
CA ASP A 121 12.38 0.94 12.61
C ASP A 121 10.95 1.48 12.64
N MET A 122 10.62 2.39 11.72
CA MET A 122 9.28 2.94 11.53
C MET A 122 8.42 2.10 10.58
N LEU A 123 9.01 1.09 9.94
CA LEU A 123 8.37 0.18 8.99
C LEU A 123 8.20 -1.21 9.60
N ASN A 124 7.25 -1.99 9.09
CA ASN A 124 6.99 -3.37 9.55
C ASN A 124 8.08 -4.37 9.10
N ILE A 125 9.34 -3.95 9.07
CA ILE A 125 10.48 -4.80 8.67
C ILE A 125 10.79 -5.80 9.79
N LYS A 126 10.70 -5.39 11.05
CA LYS A 126 10.92 -6.28 12.20
C LYS A 126 9.92 -7.42 12.24
N GLU A 127 8.66 -7.13 11.95
CA GLU A 127 7.57 -8.10 11.84
C GLU A 127 7.81 -9.09 10.69
N LEU A 128 8.31 -8.59 9.54
CA LEU A 128 8.73 -9.44 8.43
C LEU A 128 9.83 -10.42 8.87
N ILE A 129 10.92 -9.91 9.43
CA ILE A 129 12.05 -10.75 9.85
C ILE A 129 11.63 -11.79 10.90
N SER A 130 10.80 -11.38 11.87
CA SER A 130 10.24 -12.31 12.87
C SER A 130 9.45 -13.44 12.22
N ARG A 131 8.65 -13.12 11.20
CA ARG A 131 7.85 -14.08 10.44
C ARG A 131 8.70 -15.06 9.61
N LEU A 132 9.86 -14.64 9.16
CA LEU A 132 10.79 -15.49 8.39
C LEU A 132 11.56 -16.49 9.26
N GLY A 133 11.55 -16.31 10.58
CA GLY A 133 12.37 -17.09 11.52
C GLY A 133 11.88 -18.53 11.74
N ASP A 134 10.69 -18.92 11.31
CA ASP A 134 10.16 -20.28 11.47
C ASP A 134 10.69 -21.28 10.44
N GLY A 135 11.40 -20.82 9.42
CA GLY A 135 12.01 -21.64 8.37
C GLY A 135 11.02 -22.20 7.33
N SER A 136 9.76 -21.85 7.39
CA SER A 136 8.74 -22.28 6.42
C SER A 136 8.80 -21.53 5.10
N ILE A 137 9.32 -20.29 5.12
CA ILE A 137 9.39 -19.40 3.97
C ILE A 137 10.62 -19.70 3.13
N LYS A 138 10.41 -19.95 1.84
CA LYS A 138 11.47 -20.26 0.85
C LYS A 138 11.83 -19.06 -0.01
N GLU A 139 10.86 -18.17 -0.27
CA GLU A 139 11.05 -17.02 -1.13
C GLU A 139 10.31 -15.80 -0.61
N ILE A 140 10.97 -14.64 -0.69
CA ILE A 140 10.30 -13.35 -0.63
C ILE A 140 10.42 -12.65 -2.00
N ILE A 141 9.31 -12.08 -2.45
CA ILE A 141 9.23 -11.29 -3.68
C ILE A 141 9.14 -9.83 -3.25
N MET A 142 10.15 -9.05 -3.55
CA MET A 142 10.12 -7.60 -3.30
C MET A 142 9.26 -6.93 -4.37
N ALA A 143 8.14 -6.33 -3.95
CA ALA A 143 7.18 -5.64 -4.80
C ALA A 143 6.95 -4.20 -4.32
N THR A 144 8.01 -3.56 -3.81
CA THR A 144 8.03 -2.12 -3.56
C THR A 144 8.00 -1.37 -4.89
N ASN A 145 7.52 -0.12 -4.89
CA ASN A 145 7.48 0.69 -6.11
C ASN A 145 8.89 0.92 -6.69
N PRO A 146 9.03 1.14 -8.00
CA PRO A 146 10.32 1.37 -8.67
C PRO A 146 10.81 2.83 -8.48
N THR A 147 10.75 3.32 -7.24
CA THR A 147 11.32 4.59 -6.80
C THR A 147 12.69 4.38 -6.17
N ILE A 148 13.46 5.44 -5.98
CA ILE A 148 14.77 5.36 -5.32
C ILE A 148 14.61 4.78 -3.90
N GLU A 149 13.60 5.23 -3.17
CA GLU A 149 13.29 4.79 -1.81
C GLU A 149 12.81 3.32 -1.80
N GLY A 150 11.96 2.93 -2.75
CA GLY A 150 11.49 1.55 -2.90
C GLY A 150 12.61 0.58 -3.23
N GLU A 151 13.55 0.94 -4.12
CA GLU A 151 14.74 0.16 -4.42
C GLU A 151 15.69 0.07 -3.21
N ALA A 152 15.95 1.19 -2.52
CA ALA A 152 16.77 1.20 -1.33
C ALA A 152 16.18 0.30 -0.23
N THR A 153 14.86 0.34 -0.05
CA THR A 153 14.14 -0.52 0.89
C THR A 153 14.25 -1.99 0.53
N ALA A 154 14.05 -2.33 -0.75
CA ALA A 154 14.22 -3.70 -1.24
C ALA A 154 15.65 -4.22 -1.02
N MET A 155 16.66 -3.41 -1.33
CA MET A 155 18.07 -3.76 -1.09
C MET A 155 18.38 -3.95 0.39
N TYR A 156 17.85 -3.08 1.27
CA TYR A 156 18.02 -3.19 2.70
C TYR A 156 17.45 -4.50 3.23
N ILE A 157 16.19 -4.81 2.91
CA ILE A 157 15.54 -6.07 3.30
C ILE A 157 16.27 -7.28 2.73
N SER A 158 16.69 -7.24 1.46
CA SER A 158 17.46 -8.31 0.83
C SER A 158 18.74 -8.64 1.59
N ARG A 159 19.48 -7.64 2.09
CA ARG A 159 20.69 -7.84 2.90
C ARG A 159 20.40 -8.51 4.24
N LEU A 160 19.25 -8.23 4.85
CA LEU A 160 18.83 -8.87 6.10
C LEU A 160 18.38 -10.33 5.89
N VAL A 161 17.73 -10.62 4.77
CA VAL A 161 17.07 -11.91 4.53
C VAL A 161 18.00 -12.94 3.88
N LYS A 162 18.89 -12.53 2.98
CA LYS A 162 19.83 -13.45 2.30
C LYS A 162 20.64 -14.35 3.24
N PRO A 163 21.17 -13.86 4.39
CA PRO A 163 21.89 -14.72 5.34
C PRO A 163 21.02 -15.81 5.96
N MET A 164 19.68 -15.69 5.93
CA MET A 164 18.74 -16.70 6.41
C MET A 164 18.53 -17.86 5.42
N GLY A 165 19.19 -17.83 4.24
CA GLY A 165 19.05 -18.85 3.20
C GLY A 165 17.75 -18.75 2.40
N ILE A 166 17.00 -17.65 2.53
CA ILE A 166 15.74 -17.42 1.82
C ILE A 166 16.03 -16.75 0.49
N LYS A 167 15.40 -17.24 -0.58
CA LYS A 167 15.48 -16.63 -1.91
C LYS A 167 14.80 -15.28 -1.90
N VAL A 168 15.49 -14.26 -2.39
CA VAL A 168 14.94 -12.90 -2.55
C VAL A 168 14.87 -12.57 -4.03
N THR A 169 13.66 -12.32 -4.52
CA THR A 169 13.39 -11.92 -5.90
C THR A 169 12.76 -10.53 -5.93
N ARG A 170 12.70 -9.93 -7.11
CA ARG A 170 12.10 -8.63 -7.37
C ARG A 170 11.08 -8.77 -8.50
N ILE A 171 9.94 -8.08 -8.38
CA ILE A 171 9.04 -7.98 -9.55
C ILE A 171 9.78 -7.34 -10.71
N ALA A 172 9.47 -7.78 -11.94
CA ALA A 172 10.11 -7.26 -13.14
C ALA A 172 9.81 -5.78 -13.33
N HIS A 173 10.84 -5.04 -13.74
CA HIS A 173 10.72 -3.67 -14.21
C HIS A 173 10.85 -3.63 -15.72
N GLY A 174 10.13 -2.74 -16.38
CA GLY A 174 10.24 -2.58 -17.82
C GLY A 174 9.05 -1.86 -18.44
N LEU A 175 8.90 -2.02 -19.74
CA LEU A 175 7.85 -1.39 -20.51
C LEU A 175 6.48 -1.97 -20.14
N PRO A 176 5.46 -1.13 -19.91
CA PRO A 176 4.11 -1.60 -19.67
C PRO A 176 3.54 -2.23 -20.94
N VAL A 177 2.70 -3.27 -20.76
CA VAL A 177 1.98 -3.90 -21.86
C VAL A 177 1.03 -2.87 -22.51
N GLY A 178 1.09 -2.72 -23.83
CA GLY A 178 0.32 -1.72 -24.57
C GLY A 178 0.93 -0.32 -24.61
N GLY A 179 2.11 -0.14 -24.01
CA GLY A 179 2.89 1.11 -24.15
C GLY A 179 3.80 1.06 -25.36
N ASP A 180 3.93 2.20 -26.05
CA ASP A 180 4.87 2.37 -27.16
C ASP A 180 6.28 2.67 -26.65
N LEU A 181 7.28 2.04 -27.24
CA LEU A 181 8.70 2.21 -26.88
C LEU A 181 9.15 3.67 -26.99
N GLU A 182 8.62 4.39 -27.96
CA GLU A 182 8.95 5.79 -28.27
C GLU A 182 8.66 6.76 -27.11
N TYR A 183 7.65 6.43 -26.28
CA TYR A 183 7.24 7.29 -25.15
C TYR A 183 7.83 6.88 -23.81
N ALA A 184 8.64 5.82 -23.78
CA ALA A 184 9.27 5.39 -22.56
C ALA A 184 10.53 6.23 -22.27
N ASP A 185 10.75 6.55 -20.98
CA ASP A 185 11.96 7.22 -20.55
C ASP A 185 13.20 6.30 -20.60
N ASP A 186 14.40 6.90 -20.64
CA ASP A 186 15.67 6.18 -20.77
C ASP A 186 15.89 5.15 -19.66
N VAL A 187 15.45 5.44 -18.43
CA VAL A 187 15.61 4.53 -17.29
C VAL A 187 14.73 3.30 -17.46
N THR A 188 13.46 3.50 -17.86
CA THR A 188 12.50 2.43 -18.15
C THR A 188 13.03 1.51 -19.27
N ILE A 189 13.56 2.08 -20.36
CA ILE A 189 14.15 1.32 -21.47
C ILE A 189 15.38 0.53 -21.00
N SER A 190 16.26 1.17 -20.23
CA SER A 190 17.43 0.51 -19.67
C SER A 190 17.05 -0.69 -18.79
N LYS A 191 16.08 -0.53 -17.91
CA LYS A 191 15.58 -1.61 -17.05
C LYS A 191 14.89 -2.74 -17.84
N ALA A 192 14.18 -2.41 -18.91
CA ALA A 192 13.60 -3.40 -19.81
C ALA A 192 14.68 -4.24 -20.51
N LEU A 193 15.78 -3.59 -20.96
CA LEU A 193 16.93 -4.28 -21.58
C LEU A 193 17.69 -5.16 -20.58
N GLU A 194 17.88 -4.69 -19.33
CA GLU A 194 18.48 -5.51 -18.26
C GLU A 194 17.63 -6.75 -17.96
N GLY A 195 16.30 -6.59 -17.90
CA GLY A 195 15.34 -7.64 -17.58
C GLY A 195 14.91 -8.52 -18.76
N ARG A 196 15.52 -8.37 -19.96
CA ARG A 196 15.14 -9.13 -21.15
C ARG A 196 15.25 -10.63 -20.94
N ARG A 197 14.32 -11.38 -21.53
CA ARG A 197 14.27 -12.85 -21.46
C ARG A 197 14.44 -13.45 -22.86
N GLU A 198 14.98 -14.66 -22.91
CA GLU A 198 14.96 -15.47 -24.11
C GLU A 198 13.53 -15.94 -24.41
N ILE A 199 13.15 -15.95 -25.71
CA ILE A 199 11.84 -16.37 -26.23
C ILE A 199 11.96 -17.65 -27.03
#